data_59b590d9ed607aaa53d505ca781a21e6
#
_entry.id   59b590d9ed607aaa53d505ca781a21e6
#
_cell.length_a   1.000
_cell.length_b   1.000
_cell.length_c   1.000
_cell.angle_alpha   90.00
_cell.angle_beta   90.00
_cell.angle_gamma   90.00
#
_symmetry.space_group_name_H-M   'P 1'
#
loop_
_entity.id
_entity.type
_entity.pdbx_description
1 polymer ?
#
loop_
_entity_poly.entity_id
_entity_poly.type
_entity_poly.pdbx_seq_one_letter_code
_entity_poly.pdbx_strand_id
1 'polypeptide(L)'
;APDGKVYVAETGQFLQGVGDNRQQSFWLMDDLASTSTRDRLTYIKKWIASGELDEAWFSDVHDTLRVLEDTNGDGRADKDTVMLETGGYLDGVMAGVLVTDDSVLVTNIPNVLRLQDTDGDLKADVTQVLSEGYGVRTAFVGHDLHGLTWGPDGKVYYSIGDRGFNVDTPDGRNLQAPLDQGR
;
A
#
# COMPACT_ATOMS: atom_id res chain seq x y z
N ALA A 1 19.23 -5.40 3.22
CA ALA A 1 19.30 -4.95 1.80
C ALA A 1 20.75 -5.05 1.30
N PRO A 2 21.01 -4.93 -0.02
CA PRO A 2 22.37 -5.00 -0.58
C PRO A 2 23.32 -3.94 -0.01
N ASP A 3 22.78 -2.79 0.39
CA ASP A 3 23.51 -1.66 0.99
C ASP A 3 23.77 -1.82 2.50
N GLY A 4 23.44 -2.97 3.09
CA GLY A 4 23.60 -3.24 4.52
C GLY A 4 22.53 -2.66 5.44
N LYS A 5 21.57 -1.89 4.91
CA LYS A 5 20.49 -1.27 5.67
C LYS A 5 19.27 -2.19 5.81
N VAL A 6 18.40 -1.90 6.75
CA VAL A 6 17.14 -2.60 6.96
C VAL A 6 15.98 -1.66 6.61
N TYR A 7 15.11 -2.10 5.71
CA TYR A 7 13.93 -1.37 5.27
C TYR A 7 12.71 -2.01 5.91
N VAL A 8 11.90 -1.19 6.58
CA VAL A 8 10.77 -1.64 7.38
C VAL A 8 9.52 -0.89 6.95
N ALA A 9 8.51 -1.64 6.51
CA ALA A 9 7.17 -1.10 6.38
C ALA A 9 6.49 -1.10 7.75
N GLU A 10 6.08 0.07 8.21
CA GLU A 10 5.37 0.27 9.47
C GLU A 10 3.95 0.72 9.15
N THR A 11 2.97 0.05 9.74
CA THR A 11 1.58 0.45 9.58
C THR A 11 1.00 1.04 10.86
N GLY A 12 0.48 2.25 10.78
CA GLY A 12 -0.39 2.83 11.78
C GLY A 12 -1.83 2.35 11.67
N GLN A 13 -2.18 1.69 10.56
CA GLN A 13 -3.57 1.30 10.25
C GLN A 13 -3.99 -0.03 10.89
N PHE A 14 -3.14 -0.71 11.65
CA PHE A 14 -3.51 -1.98 12.28
C PHE A 14 -4.66 -1.79 13.29
N LEU A 15 -5.83 -2.32 12.97
CA LEU A 15 -7.08 -2.18 13.73
C LEU A 15 -7.51 -0.71 13.98
N GLN A 16 -7.10 0.19 13.09
CA GLN A 16 -7.45 1.61 13.10
C GLN A 16 -7.70 2.10 11.68
N GLY A 17 -8.37 3.24 11.53
CA GLY A 17 -8.62 3.85 10.23
C GLY A 17 -9.16 2.84 9.22
N VAL A 18 -8.65 2.86 8.01
CA VAL A 18 -9.06 1.95 6.91
C VAL A 18 -8.86 0.48 7.25
N GLY A 19 -7.96 0.16 8.15
CA GLY A 19 -7.72 -1.20 8.66
C GLY A 19 -8.79 -1.70 9.63
N ASP A 20 -9.73 -0.87 10.08
CA ASP A 20 -10.86 -1.27 10.93
C ASP A 20 -12.17 -0.66 10.46
N ASN A 21 -12.91 -1.38 9.64
CA ASN A 21 -14.20 -0.94 9.09
C ASN A 21 -15.42 -1.55 9.79
N ARG A 22 -15.25 -2.13 10.97
CA ARG A 22 -16.33 -2.82 11.69
C ARG A 22 -17.48 -1.90 12.09
N GLN A 23 -17.24 -0.60 12.22
CA GLN A 23 -18.25 0.41 12.56
C GLN A 23 -18.88 1.07 11.33
N GLN A 24 -18.38 0.80 10.11
CA GLN A 24 -18.79 1.43 8.87
C GLN A 24 -19.75 0.56 8.05
N SER A 25 -20.66 -0.18 8.74
CA SER A 25 -21.62 -1.07 8.06
C SER A 25 -22.56 -0.34 7.07
N PHE A 26 -22.71 0.97 7.22
CA PHE A 26 -23.53 1.80 6.34
C PHE A 26 -23.05 1.82 4.88
N TRP A 27 -21.76 1.65 4.63
CA TRP A 27 -21.21 1.61 3.27
C TRP A 27 -21.14 0.21 2.63
N LEU A 28 -21.53 -0.85 3.36
CA LEU A 28 -21.35 -2.24 2.94
C LEU A 28 -21.88 -2.53 1.53
N MET A 29 -23.06 -1.99 1.20
CA MET A 29 -23.67 -2.22 -0.12
C MET A 29 -22.91 -1.50 -1.24
N ASP A 30 -22.38 -0.31 -0.97
CA ASP A 30 -21.56 0.42 -1.91
C ASP A 30 -20.21 -0.33 -2.12
N ASP A 31 -19.61 -0.82 -1.04
CA ASP A 31 -18.37 -1.58 -1.09
C ASP A 31 -18.55 -2.89 -1.89
N LEU A 32 -19.61 -3.64 -1.62
CA LEU A 32 -19.94 -4.86 -2.34
C LEU A 32 -20.22 -4.63 -3.82
N ALA A 33 -20.75 -3.47 -4.19
CA ALA A 33 -21.02 -3.10 -5.58
C ALA A 33 -19.78 -2.58 -6.32
N SER A 34 -18.71 -2.24 -5.60
CA SER A 34 -17.49 -1.67 -6.21
C SER A 34 -16.79 -2.67 -7.12
N THR A 35 -16.37 -2.19 -8.29
CA THR A 35 -15.63 -2.95 -9.32
C THR A 35 -14.28 -2.32 -9.64
N SER A 36 -14.01 -1.14 -9.07
CA SER A 36 -12.77 -0.39 -9.25
C SER A 36 -12.42 0.43 -8.00
N THR A 37 -11.16 0.85 -7.89
CA THR A 37 -10.73 1.78 -6.85
C THR A 37 -11.43 3.16 -6.97
N ARG A 38 -11.85 3.53 -8.19
CA ARG A 38 -12.67 4.73 -8.42
C ARG A 38 -14.05 4.63 -7.76
N ASP A 39 -14.69 3.47 -7.81
CA ASP A 39 -15.98 3.24 -7.14
C ASP A 39 -15.80 3.36 -5.63
N ARG A 40 -14.74 2.76 -5.09
CA ARG A 40 -14.37 2.89 -3.68
C ARG A 40 -14.19 4.36 -3.27
N LEU A 41 -13.43 5.13 -4.02
CA LEU A 41 -13.25 6.55 -3.76
C LEU A 41 -14.58 7.32 -3.83
N THR A 42 -15.44 6.94 -4.75
CA THR A 42 -16.75 7.59 -4.95
C THR A 42 -17.64 7.39 -3.73
N TYR A 43 -17.78 6.16 -3.23
CA TYR A 43 -18.63 5.95 -2.05
C TYR A 43 -18.02 6.53 -0.77
N ILE A 44 -16.70 6.48 -0.59
CA ILE A 44 -16.03 7.13 0.54
C ILE A 44 -16.39 8.63 0.57
N LYS A 45 -16.21 9.34 -0.54
CA LYS A 45 -16.57 10.77 -0.64
C LYS A 45 -18.06 11.03 -0.43
N LYS A 46 -18.94 10.13 -0.89
CA LYS A 46 -20.39 10.20 -0.64
C LYS A 46 -20.67 10.17 0.86
N TRP A 47 -20.06 9.27 1.61
CA TRP A 47 -20.33 9.11 3.04
C TRP A 47 -19.68 10.20 3.88
N ILE A 48 -18.53 10.74 3.49
CA ILE A 48 -17.96 11.97 4.08
C ILE A 48 -18.92 13.15 3.86
N ALA A 49 -19.41 13.35 2.65
CA ALA A 49 -20.33 14.44 2.33
C ALA A 49 -21.68 14.34 3.07
N SER A 50 -22.12 13.14 3.44
CA SER A 50 -23.33 12.94 4.25
C SER A 50 -23.12 13.21 5.76
N GLY A 51 -21.88 13.31 6.21
CA GLY A 51 -21.52 13.46 7.62
C GLY A 51 -21.55 12.14 8.43
N GLU A 52 -21.78 10.99 7.79
CA GLU A 52 -21.74 9.67 8.42
C GLU A 52 -20.32 9.16 8.62
N LEU A 53 -19.36 9.66 7.84
CA LEU A 53 -17.95 9.30 7.88
C LEU A 53 -17.11 10.55 8.11
N ASP A 54 -16.26 10.52 9.13
CA ASP A 54 -15.31 11.59 9.40
C ASP A 54 -14.11 11.47 8.46
N GLU A 55 -13.74 12.56 7.80
CA GLU A 55 -12.56 12.62 6.93
C GLU A 55 -11.27 12.33 7.69
N ALA A 56 -11.19 12.72 8.96
CA ALA A 56 -10.06 12.45 9.86
C ALA A 56 -9.76 10.95 9.99
N TRP A 57 -10.76 10.09 9.79
CA TRP A 57 -10.58 8.63 9.80
C TRP A 57 -9.56 8.14 8.75
N PHE A 58 -9.32 8.90 7.68
CA PHE A 58 -8.33 8.59 6.65
C PHE A 58 -7.02 9.35 6.81
N SER A 59 -7.03 10.50 7.49
CA SER A 59 -5.88 11.40 7.61
C SER A 59 -5.09 11.24 8.90
N ASP A 60 -5.68 10.65 9.94
CA ASP A 60 -5.05 10.57 11.26
C ASP A 60 -4.14 9.35 11.42
N VAL A 61 -4.15 8.45 10.44
CA VAL A 61 -3.40 7.20 10.47
C VAL A 61 -2.59 7.03 9.20
N HIS A 62 -1.28 6.96 9.35
CA HIS A 62 -0.32 6.87 8.24
C HIS A 62 0.47 5.58 8.29
N ASP A 63 0.95 5.15 7.14
CA ASP A 63 1.94 4.11 7.01
C ASP A 63 3.28 4.71 6.58
N THR A 64 4.38 4.16 7.06
CA THR A 64 5.72 4.65 6.73
C THR A 64 6.62 3.54 6.24
N LEU A 65 7.47 3.86 5.27
CA LEU A 65 8.66 3.09 4.97
C LEU A 65 9.83 3.72 5.71
N ARG A 66 10.42 2.96 6.64
CA ARG A 66 11.55 3.40 7.44
C ARG A 66 12.83 2.68 7.03
N VAL A 67 13.93 3.40 7.01
CA VAL A 67 15.27 2.87 6.78
C VAL A 67 16.05 2.93 8.09
N LEU A 68 16.59 1.78 8.51
CA LEU A 68 17.37 1.64 9.72
C LEU A 68 18.84 1.40 9.35
N GLU A 69 19.74 2.11 10.01
CA GLU A 69 21.18 2.03 9.83
C GLU A 69 21.88 1.70 11.15
N ASP A 70 22.86 0.82 11.10
CA ASP A 70 23.88 0.62 12.12
C ASP A 70 25.13 1.38 11.68
N THR A 71 25.34 2.59 12.23
CA THR A 71 26.41 3.46 11.76
C THR A 71 27.74 3.20 12.48
N ASN A 72 27.69 2.48 13.61
CA ASN A 72 28.86 2.18 14.44
C ASN A 72 29.36 0.72 14.31
N GLY A 73 28.58 -0.16 13.66
CA GLY A 73 28.93 -1.56 13.40
C GLY A 73 28.78 -2.50 14.61
N ASP A 74 27.92 -2.14 15.58
CA ASP A 74 27.73 -2.95 16.79
C ASP A 74 26.59 -3.99 16.66
N GLY A 75 25.92 -4.03 15.50
CA GLY A 75 24.81 -4.95 15.19
C GLY A 75 23.45 -4.43 15.65
N ARG A 76 23.35 -3.16 16.03
CA ARG A 76 22.10 -2.50 16.38
C ARG A 76 21.92 -1.24 15.54
N ALA A 77 20.71 -1.00 15.07
CA ALA A 77 20.40 0.25 14.40
C ALA A 77 20.47 1.40 15.41
N ASP A 78 21.23 2.44 15.08
CA ASP A 78 21.42 3.66 15.86
C ASP A 78 20.93 4.91 15.12
N LYS A 79 20.50 4.75 13.86
CA LYS A 79 19.91 5.81 13.06
C LYS A 79 18.69 5.27 12.31
N ASP A 80 17.65 6.08 12.19
CA ASP A 80 16.47 5.80 11.38
C ASP A 80 16.07 7.01 10.54
N THR A 81 15.53 6.74 9.36
CA THR A 81 15.02 7.75 8.44
C THR A 81 13.68 7.29 7.86
N VAL A 82 12.68 8.17 7.84
CA VAL A 82 11.45 7.92 7.11
C VAL A 82 11.69 8.21 5.64
N MET A 83 11.66 7.17 4.81
CA MET A 83 11.86 7.25 3.37
C MET A 83 10.60 7.66 2.63
N LEU A 84 9.45 7.15 3.08
CA LEU A 84 8.12 7.46 2.53
C LEU A 84 7.09 7.43 3.65
N GLU A 85 6.19 8.39 3.63
CA GLU A 85 4.96 8.39 4.43
C GLU A 85 3.78 8.41 3.47
N THR A 86 2.75 7.60 3.76
CA THR A 86 1.54 7.51 2.94
C THR A 86 0.31 7.80 3.79
N GLY A 87 -0.73 8.29 3.14
CA GLY A 87 -2.03 8.57 3.77
C GLY A 87 -3.00 9.10 2.73
N GLY A 88 -4.22 8.58 2.77
CA GLY A 88 -5.27 9.00 1.85
C GLY A 88 -6.46 8.06 1.82
N TYR A 89 -7.51 8.47 1.13
CA TYR A 89 -8.79 7.73 1.09
C TYR A 89 -8.69 6.30 0.56
N LEU A 90 -7.74 6.03 -0.31
CA LEU A 90 -7.57 4.73 -0.93
C LEU A 90 -6.41 3.92 -0.35
N ASP A 91 -5.61 4.53 0.51
CA ASP A 91 -4.43 3.86 1.04
C ASP A 91 -4.83 2.67 1.91
N GLY A 92 -4.18 1.56 1.67
CA GLY A 92 -4.23 0.38 2.51
C GLY A 92 -2.92 0.20 3.24
N VAL A 93 -2.81 -0.90 3.97
CA VAL A 93 -1.60 -1.24 4.72
C VAL A 93 -0.39 -1.36 3.79
N MET A 94 0.70 -0.68 4.12
CA MET A 94 2.01 -0.89 3.49
C MET A 94 2.57 -2.22 3.98
N ALA A 95 2.72 -3.21 3.09
CA ALA A 95 2.99 -4.58 3.53
C ALA A 95 4.14 -5.28 2.80
N GLY A 96 4.58 -4.82 1.65
CA GLY A 96 5.66 -5.42 0.87
C GLY A 96 6.78 -4.44 0.60
N VAL A 97 8.03 -4.87 0.81
CA VAL A 97 9.23 -4.09 0.49
C VAL A 97 10.23 -4.98 -0.24
N LEU A 98 10.76 -4.49 -1.35
CA LEU A 98 11.83 -5.15 -2.10
C LEU A 98 12.87 -4.12 -2.52
N VAL A 99 14.04 -4.22 -1.93
CA VAL A 99 15.18 -3.33 -2.24
C VAL A 99 15.93 -3.88 -3.44
N THR A 100 16.21 -3.01 -4.40
CA THR A 100 17.04 -3.26 -5.59
C THR A 100 18.32 -2.44 -5.51
N ASP A 101 19.18 -2.52 -6.52
CA ASP A 101 20.43 -1.76 -6.54
C ASP A 101 20.22 -0.24 -6.69
N ASP A 102 19.10 0.19 -7.25
CA ASP A 102 18.82 1.60 -7.61
C ASP A 102 17.50 2.14 -7.08
N SER A 103 16.72 1.31 -6.41
CA SER A 103 15.38 1.72 -5.98
C SER A 103 14.82 0.80 -4.90
N VAL A 104 13.73 1.22 -4.28
CA VAL A 104 12.92 0.42 -3.37
C VAL A 104 11.54 0.25 -3.96
N LEU A 105 11.09 -0.99 -4.12
CA LEU A 105 9.71 -1.28 -4.49
C LEU A 105 8.88 -1.49 -3.24
N VAL A 106 7.69 -0.90 -3.22
CA VAL A 106 6.77 -0.97 -2.07
C VAL A 106 5.36 -1.27 -2.56
N THR A 107 4.66 -2.16 -1.85
CA THR A 107 3.22 -2.32 -2.01
C THR A 107 2.48 -1.48 -1.00
N ASN A 108 1.68 -0.55 -1.49
CA ASN A 108 0.75 0.24 -0.69
C ASN A 108 -0.53 0.43 -1.50
N ILE A 109 -1.58 -0.32 -1.16
CA ILE A 109 -2.86 -0.20 -1.89
C ILE A 109 -3.23 1.28 -2.01
N PRO A 110 -3.61 1.78 -3.22
CA PRO A 110 -3.96 0.99 -4.41
C PRO A 110 -2.80 0.71 -5.37
N ASN A 111 -1.56 0.92 -4.96
CA ASN A 111 -0.39 1.01 -5.82
C ASN A 111 0.70 -0.02 -5.52
N VAL A 112 1.47 -0.33 -6.55
CA VAL A 112 2.86 -0.79 -6.43
C VAL A 112 3.75 0.40 -6.81
N LEU A 113 4.61 0.82 -5.89
CA LEU A 113 5.43 2.01 -6.03
C LEU A 113 6.90 1.63 -6.24
N ARG A 114 7.62 2.45 -7.02
CA ARG A 114 9.07 2.49 -7.07
C ARG A 114 9.55 3.80 -6.48
N LEU A 115 10.43 3.72 -5.51
CA LEU A 115 11.02 4.85 -4.83
C LEU A 115 12.50 4.95 -5.18
N GLN A 116 12.98 6.17 -5.41
CA GLN A 116 14.40 6.44 -5.60
C GLN A 116 14.82 7.59 -4.68
N ASP A 117 15.92 7.37 -4.00
CA ASP A 117 16.72 8.39 -3.34
C ASP A 117 17.84 8.76 -4.31
N THR A 118 17.89 10.01 -4.74
CA THR A 118 18.82 10.48 -5.76
C THR A 118 19.98 11.30 -5.20
N ASP A 119 19.88 11.73 -3.95
CA ASP A 119 20.90 12.55 -3.29
C ASP A 119 21.57 11.86 -2.09
N GLY A 120 21.06 10.68 -1.66
CA GLY A 120 21.66 9.86 -0.63
C GLY A 120 21.22 10.20 0.79
N ASP A 121 20.11 10.93 0.96
CA ASP A 121 19.59 11.31 2.27
C ASP A 121 18.62 10.27 2.87
N LEU A 122 18.36 9.17 2.15
CA LEU A 122 17.44 8.06 2.46
C LEU A 122 15.97 8.44 2.45
N LYS A 123 15.62 9.52 1.78
CA LYS A 123 14.23 9.87 1.48
C LYS A 123 13.94 9.66 0.00
N ALA A 124 12.69 9.40 -0.30
CA ALA A 124 12.28 9.23 -1.69
C ALA A 124 12.12 10.59 -2.39
N ASP A 125 13.07 10.95 -3.25
CA ASP A 125 12.97 12.11 -4.15
C ASP A 125 12.02 11.83 -5.31
N VAL A 126 11.99 10.56 -5.76
CA VAL A 126 11.13 10.12 -6.86
C VAL A 126 10.24 9.00 -6.38
N THR A 127 8.93 9.20 -6.54
CA THR A 127 7.91 8.16 -6.33
C THR A 127 7.20 7.92 -7.65
N GLN A 128 7.35 6.71 -8.18
CA GLN A 128 6.73 6.28 -9.43
C GLN A 128 5.70 5.19 -9.18
N VAL A 129 4.49 5.34 -9.69
CA VAL A 129 3.49 4.27 -9.71
C VAL A 129 3.85 3.30 -10.84
N LEU A 130 4.17 2.05 -10.49
CA LEU A 130 4.46 0.99 -11.47
C LEU A 130 3.19 0.26 -11.90
N SER A 131 2.25 0.11 -10.99
CA SER A 131 0.96 -0.53 -11.22
C SER A 131 -0.05 0.00 -10.21
N GLU A 132 -1.30 0.18 -10.64
CA GLU A 132 -2.40 0.69 -9.80
C GLU A 132 -3.70 -0.07 -10.03
N GLY A 133 -4.66 0.04 -9.09
CA GLY A 133 -5.96 -0.60 -9.21
C GLY A 133 -6.18 -1.75 -8.24
N TYR A 134 -5.33 -1.89 -7.26
CA TYR A 134 -5.43 -2.90 -6.19
C TYR A 134 -6.34 -2.42 -5.05
N GLY A 135 -7.02 -3.37 -4.39
CA GLY A 135 -7.92 -3.05 -3.29
C GLY A 135 -9.19 -2.37 -3.76
N VAL A 136 -9.91 -2.98 -4.68
CA VAL A 136 -11.23 -2.52 -5.17
C VAL A 136 -12.21 -2.39 -4.02
N ARG A 137 -12.15 -3.28 -3.03
CA ARG A 137 -12.98 -3.27 -1.82
C ARG A 137 -12.17 -2.92 -0.57
N THR A 138 -12.85 -2.39 0.42
CA THR A 138 -12.32 -2.27 1.77
C THR A 138 -12.37 -3.64 2.43
N ALA A 139 -11.27 -4.10 3.00
CA ALA A 139 -11.17 -5.38 3.68
C ALA A 139 -10.49 -5.23 5.04
N PHE A 140 -10.51 -6.31 5.82
CA PHE A 140 -9.76 -6.37 7.06
C PHE A 140 -8.26 -6.43 6.81
N VAL A 141 -7.49 -6.01 7.81
CA VAL A 141 -6.03 -6.12 7.84
C VAL A 141 -5.57 -7.56 7.55
N GLY A 142 -4.52 -7.69 6.74
CA GLY A 142 -3.92 -8.98 6.37
C GLY A 142 -4.35 -9.52 5.00
N HIS A 143 -5.28 -8.86 4.32
CA HIS A 143 -5.73 -9.23 2.98
C HIS A 143 -5.24 -8.25 1.92
N ASP A 144 -4.22 -7.48 2.26
CA ASP A 144 -3.65 -6.41 1.47
C ASP A 144 -2.67 -6.91 0.39
N LEU A 145 -2.11 -5.98 -0.35
CA LEU A 145 -1.12 -6.23 -1.38
C LEU A 145 0.25 -6.42 -0.72
N HIS A 146 0.88 -7.59 -0.88
CA HIS A 146 2.11 -7.94 -0.17
C HIS A 146 2.99 -8.94 -0.93
N GLY A 147 4.15 -9.28 -0.33
CA GLY A 147 4.97 -10.41 -0.77
C GLY A 147 5.86 -10.12 -1.97
N LEU A 148 6.30 -8.87 -2.16
CA LEU A 148 7.26 -8.51 -3.20
C LEU A 148 8.51 -9.39 -3.13
N THR A 149 8.79 -10.13 -4.22
CA THR A 149 9.97 -10.98 -4.34
C THR A 149 10.40 -11.15 -5.79
N TRP A 150 11.70 -11.40 -6.00
CA TRP A 150 12.21 -11.78 -7.30
C TRP A 150 11.89 -13.23 -7.61
N GLY A 151 11.34 -13.47 -8.79
CA GLY A 151 11.25 -14.80 -9.36
C GLY A 151 12.51 -15.23 -10.09
N PRO A 152 12.66 -16.53 -10.35
CA PRO A 152 13.82 -17.07 -11.07
C PRO A 152 13.90 -16.62 -12.54
N ASP A 153 12.84 -16.06 -13.07
CA ASP A 153 12.72 -15.50 -14.41
C ASP A 153 13.01 -13.99 -14.47
N GLY A 154 13.50 -13.40 -13.35
CA GLY A 154 13.81 -11.98 -13.25
C GLY A 154 12.60 -11.06 -13.14
N LYS A 155 11.40 -11.61 -12.88
CA LYS A 155 10.19 -10.81 -12.65
C LYS A 155 9.92 -10.63 -11.17
N VAL A 156 9.26 -9.54 -10.83
CA VAL A 156 8.77 -9.30 -9.48
C VAL A 156 7.41 -9.96 -9.31
N TYR A 157 7.26 -10.72 -8.25
CA TYR A 157 6.03 -11.40 -7.86
C TYR A 157 5.49 -10.78 -6.58
N TYR A 158 4.18 -10.65 -6.51
CA TYR A 158 3.44 -10.21 -5.34
C TYR A 158 2.02 -10.79 -5.36
N SER A 159 1.31 -10.67 -4.26
CA SER A 159 -0.04 -11.22 -4.12
C SER A 159 -0.96 -10.22 -3.46
N ILE A 160 -2.25 -10.36 -3.71
CA ILE A 160 -3.33 -9.65 -3.04
C ILE A 160 -4.41 -10.64 -2.63
N GLY A 161 -5.04 -10.41 -1.47
CA GLY A 161 -6.16 -11.21 -0.99
C GLY A 161 -7.51 -10.78 -1.59
N ASP A 162 -8.56 -10.92 -0.81
CA ASP A 162 -9.95 -10.74 -1.24
C ASP A 162 -10.38 -9.28 -1.46
N ARG A 163 -9.48 -8.31 -1.27
CA ARG A 163 -9.76 -6.91 -1.63
C ARG A 163 -9.91 -6.68 -3.13
N GLY A 164 -9.50 -7.65 -3.94
CA GLY A 164 -9.61 -7.62 -5.40
C GLY A 164 -8.74 -6.58 -6.09
N PHE A 165 -8.74 -6.64 -7.41
CA PHE A 165 -8.02 -5.69 -8.26
C PHE A 165 -8.74 -5.46 -9.58
N ASN A 166 -8.51 -4.30 -10.17
CA ASN A 166 -8.90 -3.92 -11.52
C ASN A 166 -7.76 -3.07 -12.09
N VAL A 167 -6.86 -3.71 -12.83
CA VAL A 167 -5.55 -3.19 -13.24
C VAL A 167 -5.46 -3.13 -14.76
N ASP A 168 -5.12 -1.98 -15.28
CA ASP A 168 -4.73 -1.83 -16.69
C ASP A 168 -3.23 -2.10 -16.83
N THR A 169 -2.87 -3.01 -17.72
CA THR A 169 -1.49 -3.36 -17.99
C THR A 169 -0.91 -2.50 -19.10
N PRO A 170 0.44 -2.29 -19.15
CA PRO A 170 1.07 -1.46 -20.19
C PRO A 170 0.85 -1.97 -21.62
N ASP A 171 0.55 -3.26 -21.80
CA ASP A 171 0.22 -3.86 -23.11
C ASP A 171 -1.27 -3.73 -23.47
N GLY A 172 -2.04 -2.95 -22.72
CA GLY A 172 -3.44 -2.62 -22.99
C GLY A 172 -4.46 -3.67 -22.58
N ARG A 173 -4.07 -4.70 -21.82
CA ARG A 173 -5.02 -5.63 -21.20
C ARG A 173 -5.55 -5.06 -19.90
N ASN A 174 -6.79 -5.35 -19.59
CA ASN A 174 -7.35 -5.13 -18.27
C ASN A 174 -7.42 -6.46 -17.51
N LEU A 175 -6.84 -6.49 -16.33
CA LEU A 175 -6.84 -7.64 -15.44
C LEU A 175 -7.74 -7.33 -14.24
N GLN A 176 -8.70 -8.22 -13.99
CA GLN A 176 -9.62 -8.08 -12.86
C GLN A 176 -9.70 -9.40 -12.11
N ALA A 177 -9.73 -9.33 -10.80
CA ALA A 177 -10.23 -10.43 -9.99
C ALA A 177 -11.63 -10.07 -9.53
N PRO A 178 -12.66 -10.80 -9.99
CA PRO A 178 -13.97 -10.74 -9.37
C PRO A 178 -13.84 -11.12 -7.91
N LEU A 179 -14.55 -10.42 -7.07
CA LEU A 179 -14.48 -10.54 -5.62
C LEU A 179 -15.03 -11.87 -5.07
N ASP A 180 -15.71 -12.63 -5.90
CA ASP A 180 -16.18 -13.99 -5.64
C ASP A 180 -15.15 -15.07 -6.01
N GLN A 181 -14.08 -14.71 -6.71
CA GLN A 181 -13.00 -15.60 -7.15
C GLN A 181 -11.66 -15.33 -6.46
N GLY A 182 -11.60 -14.37 -5.56
CA GLY A 182 -10.46 -14.13 -4.67
C GLY A 182 -10.35 -15.21 -3.61
N ARG A 183 -10.06 -16.43 -4.04
CA ARG A 183 -9.80 -17.59 -3.20
C ARG A 183 -8.43 -18.15 -3.50
#